data_cee91faf69992412783c741cb66f3931
#
_entry.id   cee91faf69992412783c741cb66f3931
#
_cell.length_a   1.000
_cell.length_b   1.000
_cell.length_c   1.000
_cell.angle_alpha   90.00
_cell.angle_beta   90.00
_cell.angle_gamma   90.00
#
_symmetry.space_group_name_H-M   'P 1'
#
loop_
_entity.id
_entity.type
_entity.pdbx_description
1 polymer ?
#
loop_
_entity_poly.entity_id
_entity_poly.type
_entity_poly.pdbx_seq_one_letter_code
_entity_poly.pdbx_strand_id
1 'polypeptide(L)'
;MTDEEFAAFCAEHPDLSFEMTAGGEMIVIPPTAPLTGDRNSEIDWQLRTWAKKDGHGRTYDSSTGFVLPNGARRSPDASWISKSHIAQLAPAKRENAWHLCPDFVIELRSPSDRPRVLKNKMREYLANGAQLGWLIDPKRRSVTIYRPNREPEILTDINSVDGEDPVARFVLDLSEVWNPLDD
;
A
#
# COMPACT_ATOMS: atom_id res chain seq x y z
N MET A 1 16.36 -12.72 9.34
CA MET A 1 16.61 -11.36 9.89
C MET A 1 15.49 -11.05 10.88
N THR A 2 15.82 -10.79 12.14
CA THR A 2 14.85 -10.38 13.18
C THR A 2 14.38 -8.94 12.94
N ASP A 3 13.40 -8.48 13.74
CA ASP A 3 12.92 -7.08 13.65
C ASP A 3 14.01 -6.11 14.09
N GLU A 4 14.78 -6.47 15.14
CA GLU A 4 15.88 -5.68 15.65
C GLU A 4 17.03 -5.58 14.64
N GLU A 5 17.38 -6.68 13.98
CA GLU A 5 18.41 -6.71 12.93
C GLU A 5 18.00 -5.84 11.73
N PHE A 6 16.73 -5.91 11.31
CA PHE A 6 16.23 -5.09 10.22
C PHE A 6 16.20 -3.60 10.59
N ALA A 7 15.74 -3.27 11.79
CA ALA A 7 15.73 -1.90 12.29
C ALA A 7 17.16 -1.32 12.42
N ALA A 8 18.10 -2.11 12.92
CA ALA A 8 19.50 -1.72 12.99
C ALA A 8 20.08 -1.47 11.59
N PHE A 9 19.81 -2.35 10.64
CA PHE A 9 20.23 -2.18 9.24
C PHE A 9 19.67 -0.90 8.62
N CYS A 10 18.38 -0.60 8.82
CA CYS A 10 17.77 0.65 8.35
C CYS A 10 18.40 1.89 9.02
N ALA A 11 18.71 1.80 10.32
CA ALA A 11 19.34 2.90 11.06
C ALA A 11 20.78 3.21 10.58
N GLU A 12 21.51 2.22 10.07
CA GLU A 12 22.83 2.41 9.45
C GLU A 12 22.74 3.08 8.07
N HIS A 13 21.55 3.09 7.44
CA HIS A 13 21.30 3.65 6.11
C HIS A 13 20.10 4.62 6.11
N PRO A 14 20.18 5.73 6.86
CA PRO A 14 19.03 6.62 7.11
C PRO A 14 18.47 7.31 5.85
N ASP A 15 19.27 7.40 4.79
CA ASP A 15 18.89 8.02 3.51
C ASP A 15 18.17 7.05 2.55
N LEU A 16 18.02 5.78 2.95
CA LEU A 16 17.42 4.74 2.12
C LEU A 16 16.21 4.12 2.79
N SER A 17 15.23 3.74 1.97
CA SER A 17 14.10 2.92 2.39
C SER A 17 14.28 1.49 1.89
N PHE A 18 13.81 0.52 2.69
CA PHE A 18 14.01 -0.89 2.40
C PHE A 18 12.72 -1.68 2.53
N GLU A 19 12.54 -2.62 1.65
CA GLU A 19 11.65 -3.76 1.79
C GLU A 19 12.47 -5.06 1.86
N MET A 20 11.82 -6.15 2.23
CA MET A 20 12.46 -7.48 2.22
C MET A 20 11.47 -8.52 1.67
N THR A 21 11.95 -9.39 0.80
CA THR A 21 11.14 -10.52 0.33
C THR A 21 10.98 -11.57 1.44
N ALA A 22 10.00 -12.48 1.31
CA ALA A 22 9.84 -13.62 2.20
C ALA A 22 11.09 -14.53 2.22
N GLY A 23 11.90 -14.51 1.17
CA GLY A 23 13.18 -15.23 1.07
C GLY A 23 14.34 -14.50 1.74
N GLY A 24 14.13 -13.32 2.34
CA GLY A 24 15.18 -12.53 3.01
C GLY A 24 16.01 -11.64 2.07
N GLU A 25 15.61 -11.49 0.81
CA GLU A 25 16.28 -10.60 -0.13
C GLU A 25 15.89 -9.15 0.14
N MET A 26 16.89 -8.28 0.34
CA MET A 26 16.71 -6.85 0.57
C MET A 26 16.41 -6.13 -0.73
N ILE A 27 15.41 -5.26 -0.69
CA ILE A 27 15.00 -4.41 -1.81
C ILE A 27 15.21 -2.95 -1.39
N VAL A 28 16.08 -2.25 -2.10
CA VAL A 28 16.28 -0.80 -1.89
C VAL A 28 15.19 -0.05 -2.65
N ILE A 29 14.49 0.84 -1.95
CA ILE A 29 13.47 1.71 -2.52
C ILE A 29 14.10 3.09 -2.74
N PRO A 30 14.32 3.52 -3.99
CA PRO A 30 14.85 4.85 -4.26
C PRO A 30 13.83 5.95 -3.93
N PRO A 31 14.29 7.19 -3.71
CA PRO A 31 13.39 8.33 -3.57
C PRO A 31 12.43 8.45 -4.75
N THR A 32 11.19 8.76 -4.45
CA THR A 32 10.12 8.91 -5.43
C THR A 32 10.27 10.22 -6.21
N ALA A 33 10.05 10.19 -7.53
CA ALA A 33 10.00 11.40 -8.36
C ALA A 33 8.82 12.31 -7.95
N PRO A 34 8.94 13.66 -8.08
CA PRO A 34 7.94 14.62 -7.61
C PRO A 34 6.51 14.32 -8.05
N LEU A 35 6.27 14.03 -9.33
CA LEU A 35 4.93 13.70 -9.84
C LEU A 35 4.34 12.41 -9.24
N THR A 36 5.17 11.43 -8.91
CA THR A 36 4.72 10.23 -8.22
C THR A 36 4.43 10.54 -6.75
N GLY A 37 5.24 11.38 -6.13
CA GLY A 37 5.02 11.85 -4.76
C GLY A 37 3.72 12.64 -4.61
N ASP A 38 3.41 13.51 -5.57
CA ASP A 38 2.17 14.27 -5.62
C ASP A 38 0.94 13.35 -5.71
N ARG A 39 0.96 12.39 -6.63
CA ARG A 39 -0.08 11.37 -6.75
C ARG A 39 -0.27 10.54 -5.47
N ASN A 40 0.84 10.15 -4.82
CA ASN A 40 0.78 9.43 -3.55
C ASN A 40 0.14 10.28 -2.46
N SER A 41 0.48 11.57 -2.39
CA SER A 41 -0.11 12.51 -1.43
C SER A 41 -1.61 12.65 -1.63
N GLU A 42 -2.08 12.76 -2.89
CA GLU A 42 -3.50 12.85 -3.22
C GLU A 42 -4.25 11.56 -2.83
N ILE A 43 -3.71 10.40 -3.19
CA ILE A 43 -4.30 9.10 -2.83
C ILE A 43 -4.40 8.94 -1.31
N ASP A 44 -3.33 9.25 -0.58
CA ASP A 44 -3.32 9.15 0.89
C ASP A 44 -4.28 10.15 1.53
N TRP A 45 -4.34 11.38 1.03
CA TRP A 45 -5.26 12.40 1.53
C TRP A 45 -6.73 11.98 1.38
N GLN A 46 -7.12 11.47 0.21
CA GLN A 46 -8.49 11.00 -0.04
C GLN A 46 -8.84 9.81 0.86
N LEU A 47 -7.96 8.80 0.93
CA LEU A 47 -8.17 7.61 1.75
C LEU A 47 -8.26 7.99 3.24
N ARG A 48 -7.37 8.86 3.73
CA ARG A 48 -7.35 9.33 5.11
C ARG A 48 -8.58 10.17 5.45
N THR A 49 -9.01 11.04 4.53
CA THR A 49 -10.20 11.88 4.71
C THR A 49 -11.45 11.02 4.85
N TRP A 50 -11.60 10.02 3.97
CA TRP A 50 -12.67 9.06 4.07
C TRP A 50 -12.60 8.25 5.38
N ALA A 51 -11.45 7.67 5.71
CA ALA A 51 -11.28 6.80 6.88
C ALA A 51 -11.59 7.53 8.22
N LYS A 52 -11.30 8.84 8.30
CA LYS A 52 -11.67 9.67 9.47
C LYS A 52 -13.17 9.82 9.62
N LYS A 53 -13.92 9.93 8.51
CA LYS A 53 -15.39 10.05 8.51
C LYS A 53 -16.04 8.69 8.78
N ASP A 54 -15.52 7.65 8.16
CA ASP A 54 -15.99 6.26 8.33
C ASP A 54 -15.78 5.77 9.77
N GLY A 55 -14.62 6.06 10.34
CA GLY A 55 -14.30 5.78 11.75
C GLY A 55 -14.00 4.33 12.09
N HIS A 56 -14.01 3.39 11.14
CA HIS A 56 -13.83 1.95 11.39
C HIS A 56 -12.39 1.45 11.27
N GLY A 57 -11.49 2.27 10.75
CA GLY A 57 -10.08 1.91 10.57
C GLY A 57 -9.11 3.07 10.65
N ARG A 58 -7.86 2.78 10.27
CA ARG A 58 -6.74 3.72 10.21
C ARG A 58 -6.01 3.57 8.90
N THR A 59 -5.45 4.66 8.39
CA THR A 59 -4.63 4.70 7.18
C THR A 59 -3.15 4.87 7.52
N TYR A 60 -2.32 4.34 6.64
CA TYR A 60 -0.86 4.38 6.75
C TYR A 60 -0.29 4.69 5.37
N ASP A 61 0.69 5.59 5.33
CA ASP A 61 1.37 6.04 4.13
C ASP A 61 2.55 5.14 3.74
N SER A 62 3.21 5.48 2.64
CA SER A 62 4.34 4.73 2.06
C SER A 62 5.59 4.63 2.95
N SER A 63 5.68 5.41 4.04
CA SER A 63 6.77 5.31 5.02
C SER A 63 6.55 4.20 6.04
N THR A 64 5.34 3.63 6.08
CA THR A 64 4.97 2.61 7.06
C THR A 64 5.25 1.21 6.55
N GLY A 65 6.12 0.47 7.26
CA GLY A 65 6.44 -0.92 6.95
C GLY A 65 5.64 -1.92 7.80
N PHE A 66 5.23 -3.02 7.16
CA PHE A 66 4.54 -4.16 7.79
C PHE A 66 5.33 -5.45 7.59
N VAL A 67 5.33 -6.32 8.59
CA VAL A 67 5.84 -7.68 8.45
C VAL A 67 4.67 -8.60 8.12
N LEU A 68 4.63 -9.08 6.89
CA LEU A 68 3.56 -9.94 6.43
C LEU A 68 3.67 -11.34 7.06
N PRO A 69 2.57 -12.12 7.14
CA PRO A 69 2.58 -13.49 7.68
C PRO A 69 3.63 -14.42 7.06
N ASN A 70 4.01 -14.23 5.79
CA ASN A 70 5.07 -14.99 5.14
C ASN A 70 6.49 -14.51 5.47
N GLY A 71 6.64 -13.49 6.32
CA GLY A 71 7.91 -12.90 6.72
C GLY A 71 8.45 -11.80 5.80
N ALA A 72 7.78 -11.50 4.69
CA ALA A 72 8.14 -10.35 3.87
C ALA A 72 7.91 -9.04 4.61
N ARG A 73 8.74 -8.03 4.36
CA ARG A 73 8.57 -6.66 4.86
C ARG A 73 8.17 -5.78 3.70
N ARG A 74 7.01 -5.17 3.80
CA ARG A 74 6.41 -4.37 2.73
C ARG A 74 5.91 -3.03 3.23
N SER A 75 6.06 -2.02 2.38
CA SER A 75 5.53 -0.67 2.58
C SER A 75 4.64 -0.33 1.38
N PRO A 76 3.32 -0.53 1.46
CA PRO A 76 2.41 -0.12 0.40
C PRO A 76 2.36 1.40 0.29
N ASP A 77 2.10 1.95 -0.91
CA ASP A 77 2.02 3.39 -1.13
C ASP A 77 0.91 4.04 -0.29
N ALA A 78 -0.23 3.38 -0.13
CA ALA A 78 -1.24 3.70 0.87
C ALA A 78 -1.91 2.42 1.36
N SER A 79 -2.35 2.42 2.62
CA SER A 79 -3.04 1.27 3.18
C SER A 79 -4.05 1.65 4.25
N TRP A 80 -5.00 0.75 4.48
CA TRP A 80 -5.99 0.87 5.55
C TRP A 80 -6.10 -0.43 6.33
N ILE A 81 -6.26 -0.29 7.65
CA ILE A 81 -6.41 -1.43 8.57
C ILE A 81 -7.62 -1.15 9.45
N SER A 82 -8.50 -2.13 9.59
CA SER A 82 -9.67 -2.04 10.47
C SER A 82 -9.27 -1.93 11.94
N LYS A 83 -10.05 -1.21 12.73
CA LYS A 83 -9.85 -1.14 14.18
C LYS A 83 -9.91 -2.51 14.85
N SER A 84 -10.75 -3.42 14.33
CA SER A 84 -10.84 -4.79 14.81
C SER A 84 -9.56 -5.58 14.57
N HIS A 85 -8.90 -5.38 13.43
CA HIS A 85 -7.61 -6.02 13.13
C HIS A 85 -6.50 -5.42 14.02
N ILE A 86 -6.44 -4.08 14.16
CA ILE A 86 -5.49 -3.40 15.06
C ILE A 86 -5.67 -3.86 16.52
N ALA A 87 -6.90 -4.12 16.95
CA ALA A 87 -7.18 -4.56 18.31
C ALA A 87 -6.59 -5.95 18.65
N GLN A 88 -6.28 -6.77 17.64
CA GLN A 88 -5.62 -8.05 17.81
C GLN A 88 -4.12 -7.91 18.15
N LEU A 89 -3.52 -6.74 17.86
CA LEU A 89 -2.15 -6.44 18.24
C LEU A 89 -2.07 -6.19 19.75
N ALA A 90 -1.18 -6.91 20.43
CA ALA A 90 -0.89 -6.66 21.84
C ALA A 90 -0.42 -5.20 22.03
N PRO A 91 -0.92 -4.48 23.05
CA PRO A 91 -0.56 -3.07 23.26
C PRO A 91 0.96 -2.81 23.28
N ALA A 92 1.73 -3.70 23.91
CA ALA A 92 3.18 -3.61 23.98
C ALA A 92 3.91 -3.76 22.61
N LYS A 93 3.22 -4.26 21.59
CA LYS A 93 3.78 -4.41 20.23
C LYS A 93 3.44 -3.26 19.30
N ARG A 94 2.64 -2.28 19.74
CA ARG A 94 2.17 -1.18 18.87
C ARG A 94 3.23 -0.15 18.55
N GLU A 95 4.29 -0.09 19.33
CA GLU A 95 5.46 0.80 19.09
C GLU A 95 6.54 0.14 18.21
N ASN A 96 6.38 -1.14 17.88
CA ASN A 96 7.33 -1.91 17.08
C ASN A 96 6.77 -2.19 15.68
N ALA A 97 7.51 -2.96 14.88
CA ALA A 97 7.04 -3.46 13.60
C ALA A 97 5.75 -4.29 13.77
N TRP A 98 4.73 -4.00 12.96
CA TRP A 98 3.47 -4.71 13.03
C TRP A 98 3.52 -5.96 12.15
N HIS A 99 3.30 -7.12 12.80
CA HIS A 99 3.21 -8.42 12.14
C HIS A 99 1.77 -8.67 11.69
N LEU A 100 1.39 -8.04 10.59
CA LEU A 100 0.08 -8.21 9.93
C LEU A 100 0.18 -7.75 8.48
N CYS A 101 -0.78 -8.15 7.67
CA CYS A 101 -1.01 -7.56 6.36
C CYS A 101 -2.16 -6.55 6.48
N PRO A 102 -2.07 -5.34 5.92
CA PRO A 102 -3.20 -4.43 5.87
C PRO A 102 -4.42 -5.06 5.19
N ASP A 103 -5.63 -4.66 5.64
CA ASP A 103 -6.88 -5.18 5.06
C ASP A 103 -7.10 -4.65 3.63
N PHE A 104 -6.66 -3.42 3.37
CA PHE A 104 -6.68 -2.79 2.04
C PHE A 104 -5.33 -2.14 1.74
N VAL A 105 -4.84 -2.33 0.51
CA VAL A 105 -3.56 -1.79 0.02
C VAL A 105 -3.72 -1.13 -1.34
N ILE A 106 -2.99 -0.05 -1.54
CA ILE A 106 -2.84 0.62 -2.84
C ILE A 106 -1.36 0.67 -3.18
N GLU A 107 -1.03 0.28 -4.42
CA GLU A 107 0.28 0.48 -5.03
C GLU A 107 0.13 1.40 -6.25
N LEU A 108 0.94 2.44 -6.33
CA LEU A 108 1.00 3.36 -7.44
C LEU A 108 2.23 3.08 -8.28
N ARG A 109 2.02 2.72 -9.54
CA ARG A 109 3.12 2.47 -10.45
C ARG A 109 3.89 3.74 -10.79
N SER A 110 5.18 3.77 -10.48
CA SER A 110 6.13 4.77 -10.95
C SER A 110 6.69 4.41 -12.35
N PRO A 111 7.29 5.37 -13.07
CA PRO A 111 7.91 5.08 -14.38
C PRO A 111 9.02 4.04 -14.35
N SER A 112 9.73 3.90 -13.24
CA SER A 112 10.83 2.94 -13.04
C SER A 112 10.36 1.53 -12.69
N ASP A 113 9.09 1.36 -12.28
CA ASP A 113 8.59 0.08 -11.83
C ASP A 113 8.35 -0.90 -12.96
N ARG A 114 8.73 -2.14 -12.69
CA ARG A 114 8.45 -3.27 -13.57
C ARG A 114 7.05 -3.82 -13.26
N PRO A 115 6.09 -3.80 -14.21
CA PRO A 115 4.72 -4.22 -13.95
C PRO A 115 4.58 -5.62 -13.36
N ARG A 116 5.47 -6.55 -13.75
CA ARG A 116 5.45 -7.92 -13.22
C ARG A 116 5.77 -7.97 -11.72
N VAL A 117 6.71 -7.12 -11.26
CA VAL A 117 7.09 -7.06 -9.85
C VAL A 117 5.92 -6.56 -9.00
N LEU A 118 5.28 -5.46 -9.42
CA LEU A 118 4.10 -4.92 -8.72
C LEU A 118 2.93 -5.90 -8.71
N LYS A 119 2.64 -6.57 -9.83
CA LYS A 119 1.60 -7.61 -9.88
C LYS A 119 1.88 -8.76 -8.92
N ASN A 120 3.13 -9.17 -8.76
CA ASN A 120 3.51 -10.20 -7.80
C ASN A 120 3.38 -9.69 -6.36
N LYS A 121 3.76 -8.43 -6.09
CA LYS A 121 3.59 -7.77 -4.79
C LYS A 121 2.11 -7.72 -4.38
N MET A 122 1.22 -7.36 -5.32
CA MET A 122 -0.23 -7.38 -5.08
C MET A 122 -0.76 -8.78 -4.73
N ARG A 123 -0.32 -9.81 -5.46
CA ARG A 123 -0.68 -11.20 -5.14
C ARG A 123 -0.14 -11.65 -3.79
N GLU A 124 1.07 -11.20 -3.43
CA GLU A 124 1.65 -11.46 -2.11
C GLU A 124 0.79 -10.86 -1.01
N TYR A 125 0.32 -9.61 -1.13
CA TYR A 125 -0.61 -9.02 -0.16
C TYR A 125 -1.88 -9.85 0.01
N LEU A 126 -2.53 -10.25 -1.09
CA LEU A 126 -3.74 -11.08 -1.03
C LEU A 126 -3.49 -12.44 -0.37
N ALA A 127 -2.36 -13.08 -0.69
CA ALA A 127 -1.96 -14.35 -0.09
C ALA A 127 -1.66 -14.23 1.42
N ASN A 128 -1.36 -13.02 1.89
CA ASN A 128 -1.06 -12.73 3.30
C ASN A 128 -2.23 -12.10 4.07
N GLY A 129 -3.42 -12.03 3.47
CA GLY A 129 -4.65 -11.65 4.19
C GLY A 129 -5.26 -10.30 3.81
N ALA A 130 -4.67 -9.56 2.86
CA ALA A 130 -5.35 -8.39 2.32
C ALA A 130 -6.69 -8.80 1.69
N GLN A 131 -7.74 -8.03 1.95
CA GLN A 131 -9.09 -8.30 1.47
C GLN A 131 -9.38 -7.59 0.15
N LEU A 132 -8.68 -6.49 -0.11
CA LEU A 132 -8.77 -5.71 -1.34
C LEU A 132 -7.42 -5.06 -1.63
N GLY A 133 -7.06 -4.98 -2.90
CA GLY A 133 -5.87 -4.27 -3.33
C GLY A 133 -6.07 -3.56 -4.67
N TRP A 134 -5.54 -2.37 -4.81
CA TRP A 134 -5.55 -1.62 -6.05
C TRP A 134 -4.12 -1.37 -6.55
N LEU A 135 -3.88 -1.69 -7.80
CA LEU A 135 -2.67 -1.29 -8.53
C LEU A 135 -3.05 -0.22 -9.54
N ILE A 136 -2.60 1.01 -9.28
CA ILE A 136 -2.88 2.18 -10.12
C ILE A 136 -1.71 2.40 -11.08
N ASP A 137 -1.99 2.45 -12.37
CA ASP A 137 -1.00 2.73 -13.43
C ASP A 137 -1.36 4.04 -14.15
N PRO A 138 -0.79 5.20 -13.75
CA PRO A 138 -1.10 6.49 -14.37
C PRO A 138 -0.75 6.54 -15.86
N LYS A 139 0.31 5.85 -16.28
CA LYS A 139 0.72 5.81 -17.69
C LYS A 139 -0.33 5.16 -18.58
N ARG A 140 -1.08 4.18 -18.05
CA ARG A 140 -2.13 3.46 -18.77
C ARG A 140 -3.52 3.93 -18.42
N ARG A 141 -3.64 4.90 -17.50
CA ARG A 141 -4.90 5.36 -16.90
C ARG A 141 -5.78 4.17 -16.49
N SER A 142 -5.16 3.23 -15.74
CA SER A 142 -5.83 2.00 -15.36
C SER A 142 -5.68 1.71 -13.87
N VAL A 143 -6.72 1.12 -13.30
CA VAL A 143 -6.74 0.54 -11.96
C VAL A 143 -6.96 -0.96 -12.10
N THR A 144 -6.05 -1.76 -11.57
CA THR A 144 -6.25 -3.20 -11.45
C THR A 144 -6.70 -3.53 -10.04
N ILE A 145 -7.88 -4.10 -9.91
CA ILE A 145 -8.49 -4.47 -8.63
C ILE A 145 -8.20 -5.94 -8.34
N TYR A 146 -7.61 -6.19 -7.19
CA TYR A 146 -7.28 -7.52 -6.68
C TYR A 146 -8.19 -7.88 -5.52
N ARG A 147 -8.83 -9.04 -5.61
CA ARG A 147 -9.71 -9.61 -4.56
C ARG A 147 -9.30 -11.04 -4.26
N PRO A 148 -9.47 -11.53 -3.03
CA PRO A 148 -9.22 -12.93 -2.70
C PRO A 148 -10.02 -13.88 -3.61
N ASN A 149 -9.36 -14.92 -4.10
CA ASN A 149 -9.97 -15.99 -4.89
C ASN A 149 -10.69 -15.53 -6.17
N ARG A 150 -10.30 -14.39 -6.74
CA ARG A 150 -10.81 -13.87 -8.01
C ARG A 150 -9.66 -13.46 -8.93
N GLU A 151 -9.89 -13.55 -10.23
CA GLU A 151 -8.97 -12.95 -11.20
C GLU A 151 -8.99 -11.42 -11.06
N PRO A 152 -7.83 -10.77 -11.23
CA PRO A 152 -7.75 -9.31 -11.20
C PRO A 152 -8.61 -8.67 -12.30
N GLU A 153 -9.40 -7.68 -11.93
CA GLU A 153 -10.20 -6.86 -12.83
C GLU A 153 -9.43 -5.60 -13.22
N ILE A 154 -9.44 -5.23 -14.49
CA ILE A 154 -8.75 -4.03 -14.98
C ILE A 154 -9.81 -3.04 -15.48
N LEU A 155 -9.81 -1.86 -14.86
CA LEU A 155 -10.62 -0.71 -15.28
C LEU A 155 -9.70 0.30 -15.97
N THR A 156 -10.10 0.84 -17.09
CA THR A 156 -9.32 1.80 -17.88
C THR A 156 -10.11 3.06 -18.16
N ASP A 157 -9.40 4.21 -18.21
CA ASP A 157 -9.96 5.52 -18.53
C ASP A 157 -11.18 5.91 -17.68
N ILE A 158 -11.19 5.46 -16.42
CA ILE A 158 -12.20 5.82 -15.43
C ILE A 158 -11.78 7.11 -14.68
N ASN A 159 -12.75 7.88 -14.22
CA ASN A 159 -12.52 9.10 -13.42
C ASN A 159 -12.52 8.83 -11.92
N SER A 160 -13.08 7.71 -11.50
CA SER A 160 -13.07 7.29 -10.10
C SER A 160 -13.12 5.78 -9.98
N VAL A 161 -12.73 5.27 -8.83
CA VAL A 161 -12.90 3.86 -8.46
C VAL A 161 -13.60 3.76 -7.11
N ASP A 162 -14.63 2.91 -7.07
CA ASP A 162 -15.42 2.67 -5.87
C ASP A 162 -14.76 1.58 -5.00
N GLY A 163 -14.69 1.85 -3.71
CA GLY A 163 -14.27 0.88 -2.71
C GLY A 163 -15.33 -0.19 -2.48
N GLU A 164 -14.84 -1.40 -2.26
CA GLU A 164 -15.62 -2.55 -1.82
C GLU A 164 -15.23 -2.87 -0.37
N ASP A 165 -15.86 -3.89 0.25
CA ASP A 165 -15.37 -4.35 1.54
C ASP A 165 -13.86 -4.70 1.46
N PRO A 166 -13.03 -4.24 2.41
CA PRO A 166 -13.37 -3.65 3.73
C PRO A 166 -13.52 -2.11 3.73
N VAL A 167 -13.37 -1.45 2.57
CA VAL A 167 -13.43 0.03 2.43
C VAL A 167 -14.69 0.47 1.65
N ALA A 168 -15.81 -0.19 1.90
CA ALA A 168 -17.08 0.16 1.29
C ALA A 168 -17.41 1.65 1.49
N ARG A 169 -17.92 2.32 0.45
CA ARG A 169 -18.18 3.76 0.38
C ARG A 169 -16.95 4.66 0.26
N PHE A 170 -15.74 4.11 0.22
CA PHE A 170 -14.59 4.87 -0.25
C PHE A 170 -14.73 5.06 -1.76
N VAL A 171 -14.53 6.28 -2.24
CA VAL A 171 -14.46 6.59 -3.67
C VAL A 171 -13.17 7.37 -3.84
N LEU A 172 -12.26 6.84 -4.66
CA LEU A 172 -11.05 7.55 -5.06
C LEU A 172 -11.31 8.28 -6.36
N ASP A 173 -11.29 9.62 -6.34
CA ASP A 173 -11.22 10.44 -7.53
C ASP A 173 -9.82 10.31 -8.14
N LEU A 174 -9.78 10.02 -9.43
CA LEU A 174 -8.54 9.78 -10.16
C LEU A 174 -8.11 10.97 -11.03
N SER A 175 -8.85 12.06 -11.03
CA SER A 175 -8.59 13.22 -11.89
C SER A 175 -7.18 13.76 -11.70
N GLU A 176 -6.80 14.08 -10.47
CA GLU A 176 -5.46 14.57 -10.13
C GLU A 176 -4.41 13.45 -10.16
N VAL A 177 -4.81 12.19 -9.94
CA VAL A 177 -3.90 11.05 -10.10
C VAL A 177 -3.49 10.88 -11.58
N TRP A 178 -4.42 11.11 -12.51
CA TRP A 178 -4.11 11.06 -13.93
C TRP A 178 -3.32 12.28 -14.39
N ASN A 179 -3.74 13.47 -13.99
CA ASN A 179 -3.23 14.75 -14.47
C ASN A 179 -2.87 15.67 -13.28
N PRO A 180 -1.79 15.42 -12.55
CA PRO A 180 -1.49 16.11 -11.29
C PRO A 180 -1.12 17.59 -11.43
N LEU A 181 -0.88 18.08 -12.64
CA LEU A 181 -0.51 19.49 -12.93
C LEU A 181 -1.57 20.25 -13.72
N ASP A 182 -2.70 19.62 -14.00
CA ASP A 182 -3.79 20.30 -14.71
C ASP A 182 -4.70 21.00 -13.68
N ASP A 183 -4.79 22.35 -13.79
CA ASP A 183 -5.68 23.20 -13.00
C ASP A 183 -7.13 23.15 -13.54
#